data_55d91df28c0bc8d904067ff62645da5c
#
_entry.id   55d91df28c0bc8d904067ff62645da5c
#
_cell.length_a   1.000
_cell.length_b   1.000
_cell.length_c   1.000
_cell.angle_alpha   90.00
_cell.angle_beta   90.00
_cell.angle_gamma   90.00
#
_symmetry.space_group_name_H-M   'P 1'
#
loop_
_entity.id
_entity.type
_entity.pdbx_description
1 polymer ?
#
loop_
_entity_poly.entity_id
_entity_poly.type
_entity_poly.pdbx_seq_one_letter_code
_entity_poly.pdbx_strand_id
1 'polypeptide(L)'
;MATDRWTAYWTMAPRHGVLRTEPAHAPRDDEALVRNICSGISRGTEMLVHAGYVPAEVAQSMRAPFQAGNWPGPVKYGYLSVGEVEEGPARLRGQRVFCLHPHQDRYVVPVSALTLVPDAVPSERAVLAGTVETGINALWDAAPRIGDRVAVVGAGMVGGVIAALLRSFPLDRLQLVDVNPARSSLADALDVKLVHPNDAAAENDLVFHCSASESGLGRSLQLLGEEAELIELSWYGMNQPRVPLGAAFHSRRLTIRASQVGAVAASRRARRTTSDRLALALRSLEDPVFDAFITGHAPFGALPQTMESIFNHGAETLCQVIDYPGEKEY
;
A
#
# COMPACT_ATOMS: atom_id res chain seq x y z
N MET A 1 20.88 -29.70 -1.22
CA MET A 1 21.90 -28.76 -0.71
C MET A 1 21.21 -27.41 -0.63
N ALA A 2 21.09 -26.81 0.55
CA ALA A 2 20.55 -25.45 0.65
C ALA A 2 21.48 -24.53 -0.17
N THR A 3 20.91 -23.71 -1.03
CA THR A 3 21.70 -22.76 -1.82
C THR A 3 22.29 -21.74 -0.85
N ASP A 4 23.62 -21.63 -0.79
CA ASP A 4 24.34 -20.65 0.06
C ASP A 4 24.04 -19.18 -0.34
N ARG A 5 23.05 -18.94 -1.18
CA ARG A 5 22.73 -17.65 -1.75
C ARG A 5 21.22 -17.49 -1.95
N TRP A 6 20.73 -16.29 -1.68
CA TRP A 6 19.35 -15.86 -1.94
C TRP A 6 19.30 -14.83 -3.06
N THR A 7 18.15 -14.67 -3.68
CA THR A 7 17.95 -13.73 -4.79
C THR A 7 17.02 -12.61 -4.36
N ALA A 8 17.43 -11.36 -4.58
CA ALA A 8 16.66 -10.16 -4.30
C ALA A 8 16.55 -9.27 -5.53
N TYR A 9 15.46 -8.50 -5.61
CA TYR A 9 15.30 -7.47 -6.62
C TYR A 9 15.96 -6.15 -6.15
N TRP A 10 16.77 -5.57 -7.03
CA TRP A 10 17.44 -4.31 -6.81
C TRP A 10 17.17 -3.33 -7.95
N THR A 11 16.76 -2.12 -7.63
CA THR A 11 16.82 -0.99 -8.56
C THR A 11 18.23 -0.42 -8.52
N MET A 12 19.02 -0.67 -9.58
CA MET A 12 20.44 -0.29 -9.66
C MET A 12 20.62 1.19 -10.01
N ALA A 13 19.70 1.72 -10.80
CA ALA A 13 19.58 3.11 -11.21
C ALA A 13 18.11 3.38 -11.58
N PRO A 14 17.69 4.62 -11.75
CA PRO A 14 16.34 4.92 -12.19
C PRO A 14 15.94 4.08 -13.42
N ARG A 15 14.82 3.36 -13.32
CA ARG A 15 14.24 2.47 -14.33
C ARG A 15 15.14 1.28 -14.73
N HIS A 16 16.11 0.93 -13.90
CA HIS A 16 16.99 -0.21 -14.15
C HIS A 16 16.99 -1.17 -12.96
N GLY A 17 16.09 -2.14 -12.99
CA GLY A 17 15.96 -3.19 -11.98
C GLY A 17 16.62 -4.50 -12.43
N VAL A 18 17.23 -5.21 -11.49
CA VAL A 18 17.86 -6.52 -11.72
C VAL A 18 17.62 -7.46 -10.54
N LEU A 19 17.70 -8.76 -10.80
CA LEU A 19 17.80 -9.77 -9.76
C LEU A 19 19.27 -9.97 -9.39
N ARG A 20 19.59 -9.89 -8.10
CA ARG A 20 20.95 -10.08 -7.56
C ARG A 20 20.96 -11.18 -6.53
N THR A 21 21.98 -12.01 -6.56
CA THR A 21 22.21 -13.01 -5.52
C THR A 21 22.97 -12.40 -4.34
N GLU A 22 22.51 -12.71 -3.13
CA GLU A 22 23.10 -12.28 -1.86
C GLU A 22 23.55 -13.51 -1.05
N PRO A 23 24.54 -13.37 -0.15
CA PRO A 23 24.91 -14.46 0.75
C PRO A 23 23.74 -14.86 1.65
N ALA A 24 23.48 -16.15 1.79
CA ALA A 24 22.57 -16.68 2.78
C ALA A 24 23.23 -16.66 4.17
N HIS A 25 22.42 -16.50 5.22
CA HIS A 25 22.88 -16.62 6.61
C HIS A 25 21.80 -17.26 7.49
N ALA A 26 22.21 -17.97 8.51
CA ALA A 26 21.28 -18.60 9.43
C ALA A 26 20.65 -17.56 10.37
N PRO A 27 19.38 -17.78 10.80
CA PRO A 27 18.74 -16.90 11.78
C PRO A 27 19.37 -17.10 13.18
N ARG A 28 19.41 -16.00 13.97
CA ARG A 28 19.73 -16.03 15.40
C ARG A 28 18.51 -16.50 16.21
N ASP A 29 18.66 -16.62 17.53
CA ASP A 29 17.59 -17.12 18.42
C ASP A 29 16.30 -16.27 18.39
N ASP A 30 16.42 -14.94 18.15
CA ASP A 30 15.33 -13.98 18.08
C ASP A 30 14.88 -13.65 16.63
N GLU A 31 15.43 -14.36 15.64
CA GLU A 31 15.16 -14.20 14.22
C GLU A 31 14.44 -15.43 13.64
N ALA A 32 13.93 -15.27 12.45
CA ALA A 32 13.36 -16.33 11.65
C ALA A 32 13.79 -16.20 10.18
N LEU A 33 14.08 -17.34 9.55
CA LEU A 33 14.23 -17.46 8.11
C LEU A 33 12.84 -17.67 7.50
N VAL A 34 12.49 -16.80 6.57
CA VAL A 34 11.24 -16.82 5.82
C VAL A 34 11.54 -17.12 4.36
N ARG A 35 10.86 -18.14 3.82
CA ARG A 35 10.78 -18.40 2.38
C ARG A 35 9.57 -17.66 1.84
N ASN A 36 9.78 -16.79 0.87
CA ASN A 36 8.70 -16.02 0.28
C ASN A 36 7.79 -16.92 -0.58
N ILE A 37 6.49 -16.77 -0.44
CA ILE A 37 5.45 -17.42 -1.26
C ILE A 37 5.04 -16.47 -2.37
N CYS A 38 4.71 -15.24 -1.99
CA CYS A 38 4.36 -14.18 -2.92
C CYS A 38 4.65 -12.81 -2.32
N SER A 39 4.79 -11.81 -3.19
CA SER A 39 4.87 -10.41 -2.78
C SER A 39 4.01 -9.55 -3.69
N GLY A 40 3.59 -8.38 -3.21
CA GLY A 40 2.77 -7.44 -3.98
C GLY A 40 3.57 -6.22 -4.44
N ILE A 41 3.33 -5.75 -5.66
CA ILE A 41 3.83 -4.46 -6.12
C ILE A 41 2.78 -3.39 -5.79
N SER A 42 3.15 -2.43 -4.95
CA SER A 42 2.36 -1.23 -4.70
C SER A 42 2.71 -0.17 -5.73
N ARG A 43 1.93 -0.12 -6.82
CA ARG A 43 2.22 0.72 -7.99
C ARG A 43 2.56 2.17 -7.65
N GLY A 44 1.82 2.83 -6.75
CA GLY A 44 2.05 4.24 -6.43
C GLY A 44 3.47 4.50 -5.94
N THR A 45 3.83 3.94 -4.81
CA THR A 45 5.11 4.16 -4.14
C THR A 45 6.28 3.51 -4.87
N GLU A 46 6.11 2.26 -5.31
CA GLU A 46 7.23 1.53 -5.93
C GLU A 46 7.61 2.08 -7.29
N MET A 47 6.65 2.66 -8.04
CA MET A 47 6.99 3.34 -9.29
C MET A 47 7.76 4.64 -9.07
N LEU A 48 7.53 5.37 -7.97
CA LEU A 48 8.36 6.53 -7.60
C LEU A 48 9.79 6.10 -7.29
N VAL A 49 9.95 5.00 -6.57
CA VAL A 49 11.28 4.43 -6.26
C VAL A 49 11.97 3.92 -7.52
N HIS A 50 11.27 3.14 -8.34
CA HIS A 50 11.78 2.61 -9.61
C HIS A 50 12.23 3.73 -10.57
N ALA A 51 11.50 4.84 -10.61
CA ALA A 51 11.84 6.00 -11.44
C ALA A 51 12.91 6.91 -10.83
N GLY A 52 13.30 6.70 -9.58
CA GLY A 52 14.24 7.57 -8.88
C GLY A 52 13.65 8.92 -8.44
N TYR A 53 12.33 9.00 -8.27
CA TYR A 53 11.60 10.22 -7.93
C TYR A 53 11.41 10.43 -6.42
N VAL A 54 12.35 9.93 -5.62
CA VAL A 54 12.36 10.14 -4.17
C VAL A 54 13.21 11.37 -3.83
N PRO A 55 12.63 12.43 -3.23
CA PRO A 55 13.38 13.62 -2.84
C PRO A 55 14.44 13.31 -1.79
N ALA A 56 15.63 13.92 -1.92
CA ALA A 56 16.73 13.69 -1.01
C ALA A 56 16.39 14.08 0.44
N GLU A 57 15.57 15.12 0.61
CA GLU A 57 15.17 15.66 1.92
C GLU A 57 14.37 14.66 2.76
N VAL A 58 13.61 13.76 2.11
CA VAL A 58 12.79 12.76 2.80
C VAL A 58 13.37 11.34 2.68
N ALA A 59 14.52 11.19 2.03
CA ALA A 59 15.13 9.89 1.76
C ALA A 59 15.31 9.03 3.03
N GLN A 60 15.68 9.63 4.16
CA GLN A 60 15.86 8.90 5.42
C GLN A 60 14.52 8.60 6.12
N SER A 61 13.60 9.56 6.16
CA SER A 61 12.31 9.41 6.86
C SER A 61 11.31 8.51 6.13
N MET A 62 11.48 8.34 4.81
CA MET A 62 10.62 7.51 3.97
C MET A 62 11.22 6.12 3.66
N ARG A 63 12.29 5.72 4.36
CA ARG A 63 12.82 4.36 4.21
C ARG A 63 11.78 3.33 4.60
N ALA A 64 11.61 2.32 3.73
CA ALA A 64 10.82 1.14 4.08
C ALA A 64 11.58 0.26 5.11
N PRO A 65 10.87 -0.53 5.93
CA PRO A 65 11.51 -1.57 6.73
C PRO A 65 12.37 -2.48 5.84
N PHE A 66 13.53 -2.89 6.35
CA PHE A 66 14.49 -3.77 5.66
C PHE A 66 14.99 -3.27 4.30
N GLN A 67 14.72 -2.04 3.93
CA GLN A 67 15.33 -1.44 2.74
C GLN A 67 16.86 -1.47 2.86
N ALA A 68 17.54 -1.99 1.84
CA ALA A 68 19.00 -1.94 1.73
C ALA A 68 19.42 -0.97 0.62
N GLY A 69 20.62 -0.38 0.76
CA GLY A 69 21.08 0.65 -0.16
C GLY A 69 20.36 2.00 0.02
N ASN A 70 20.56 2.90 -0.92
CA ASN A 70 20.04 4.27 -0.88
C ASN A 70 19.46 4.69 -2.23
N TRP A 71 18.51 5.61 -2.21
CA TRP A 71 17.99 6.22 -3.43
C TRP A 71 19.00 7.18 -4.07
N PRO A 72 18.96 7.32 -5.41
CA PRO A 72 18.07 6.65 -6.36
C PRO A 72 18.49 5.23 -6.72
N GLY A 73 19.61 4.71 -6.21
CA GLY A 73 20.10 3.34 -6.39
C GLY A 73 21.61 3.23 -6.21
N PRO A 74 22.13 2.02 -5.99
CA PRO A 74 21.43 0.74 -5.82
C PRO A 74 20.54 0.70 -4.58
N VAL A 75 19.28 0.27 -4.73
CA VAL A 75 18.36 0.12 -3.62
C VAL A 75 17.54 -1.17 -3.76
N LYS A 76 17.43 -1.94 -2.65
CA LYS A 76 16.51 -3.07 -2.49
C LYS A 76 15.26 -2.55 -1.80
N TYR A 77 14.12 -2.61 -2.46
CA TYR A 77 12.87 -2.01 -2.01
C TYR A 77 11.68 -2.94 -2.23
N GLY A 78 10.59 -2.65 -1.56
CA GLY A 78 9.36 -3.40 -1.48
C GLY A 78 8.93 -3.53 -0.03
N TYR A 79 7.67 -3.89 0.23
CA TYR A 79 7.14 -3.99 1.60
C TYR A 79 5.86 -4.82 1.70
N LEU A 80 5.53 -5.63 0.70
CA LEU A 80 4.32 -6.47 0.69
C LEU A 80 4.72 -7.93 0.47
N SER A 81 5.30 -8.56 1.49
CA SER A 81 5.83 -9.93 1.41
C SER A 81 5.01 -10.89 2.26
N VAL A 82 4.63 -12.02 1.69
CA VAL A 82 3.98 -13.15 2.37
C VAL A 82 4.84 -14.40 2.17
N GLY A 83 5.24 -15.02 3.26
CA GLY A 83 6.10 -16.20 3.22
C GLY A 83 5.74 -17.22 4.28
N GLU A 84 6.49 -18.30 4.30
CA GLU A 84 6.43 -19.36 5.29
C GLU A 84 7.73 -19.38 6.10
N VAL A 85 7.63 -19.54 7.41
CA VAL A 85 8.80 -19.63 8.29
C VAL A 85 9.44 -21.01 8.13
N GLU A 86 10.64 -21.07 7.52
CA GLU A 86 11.44 -22.31 7.37
C GLU A 86 12.21 -22.61 8.66
N GLU A 87 12.87 -21.60 9.26
CA GLU A 87 13.64 -21.74 10.48
C GLU A 87 13.30 -20.62 11.48
N GLY A 88 13.39 -20.92 12.77
CA GLY A 88 13.09 -19.97 13.84
C GLY A 88 12.43 -20.64 15.04
N PRO A 89 11.81 -19.87 15.95
CA PRO A 89 11.10 -20.43 17.10
C PRO A 89 10.03 -21.45 16.71
N ALA A 90 9.96 -22.57 17.43
CA ALA A 90 9.09 -23.71 17.10
C ALA A 90 7.63 -23.35 16.83
N ARG A 91 7.10 -22.34 17.53
CA ARG A 91 5.72 -21.85 17.36
C ARG A 91 5.44 -21.17 16.02
N LEU A 92 6.49 -20.81 15.27
CA LEU A 92 6.36 -20.09 13.99
C LEU A 92 6.70 -20.97 12.78
N ARG A 93 7.43 -22.08 12.97
CA ARG A 93 7.83 -22.95 11.86
C ARG A 93 6.62 -23.49 11.10
N GLY A 94 6.66 -23.39 9.77
CA GLY A 94 5.57 -23.76 8.88
C GLY A 94 4.38 -22.79 8.91
N GLN A 95 4.45 -21.71 9.69
CA GLN A 95 3.39 -20.70 9.71
C GLN A 95 3.54 -19.71 8.57
N ARG A 96 2.41 -19.31 7.97
CA ARG A 96 2.36 -18.22 7.01
C ARG A 96 2.43 -16.88 7.73
N VAL A 97 3.31 -16.01 7.25
CA VAL A 97 3.57 -14.71 7.85
C VAL A 97 3.57 -13.61 6.79
N PHE A 98 3.12 -12.44 7.18
CA PHE A 98 3.33 -11.20 6.44
C PHE A 98 4.52 -10.44 7.04
N CYS A 99 5.33 -9.84 6.18
CA CYS A 99 6.43 -8.98 6.57
C CYS A 99 6.53 -7.76 5.62
N LEU A 100 6.81 -6.59 6.18
CA LEU A 100 7.14 -5.39 5.40
C LEU A 100 8.57 -5.52 4.82
N HIS A 101 8.80 -6.52 3.97
CA HIS A 101 10.11 -6.87 3.43
C HIS A 101 10.19 -6.61 1.92
N PRO A 102 11.35 -6.19 1.39
CA PRO A 102 11.62 -6.09 -0.04
C PRO A 102 11.40 -7.41 -0.80
N HIS A 103 11.26 -7.33 -2.12
CA HIS A 103 11.13 -8.49 -3.00
C HIS A 103 12.41 -9.34 -2.97
N GLN A 104 12.33 -10.49 -2.32
CA GLN A 104 13.43 -11.43 -2.11
C GLN A 104 12.88 -12.84 -1.89
N ASP A 105 13.55 -13.88 -2.39
CA ASP A 105 13.07 -15.26 -2.30
C ASP A 105 13.14 -15.83 -0.88
N ARG A 106 14.21 -15.55 -0.15
CA ARG A 106 14.39 -15.89 1.27
C ARG A 106 15.03 -14.74 2.01
N TYR A 107 14.67 -14.57 3.27
CA TYR A 107 15.23 -13.52 4.11
C TYR A 107 15.16 -13.87 5.60
N VAL A 108 16.09 -13.34 6.38
CA VAL A 108 16.07 -13.43 7.85
C VAL A 108 15.67 -12.08 8.44
N VAL A 109 14.72 -12.13 9.38
CA VAL A 109 14.22 -10.95 10.08
C VAL A 109 13.97 -11.26 11.55
N PRO A 110 13.99 -10.24 12.44
CA PRO A 110 13.53 -10.41 13.81
C PRO A 110 12.09 -10.94 13.86
N VAL A 111 11.80 -11.86 14.75
CA VAL A 111 10.45 -12.45 14.94
C VAL A 111 9.39 -11.36 15.15
N SER A 112 9.77 -10.25 15.79
CA SER A 112 8.88 -9.10 16.03
C SER A 112 8.43 -8.37 14.76
N ALA A 113 9.10 -8.60 13.63
CA ALA A 113 8.72 -8.04 12.33
C ALA A 113 7.69 -8.90 11.58
N LEU A 114 7.39 -10.09 12.08
CA LEU A 114 6.48 -11.04 11.46
C LEU A 114 5.07 -10.90 12.06
N THR A 115 4.07 -10.89 11.19
CA THR A 115 2.66 -10.97 11.60
C THR A 115 2.03 -12.22 10.98
N LEU A 116 1.43 -13.08 11.82
CA LEU A 116 0.76 -14.30 11.34
C LEU A 116 -0.38 -13.95 10.39
N VAL A 117 -0.42 -14.64 9.26
CA VAL A 117 -1.54 -14.57 8.33
C VAL A 117 -2.66 -15.48 8.83
N PRO A 118 -3.90 -15.00 9.03
CA PRO A 118 -5.03 -15.84 9.41
C PRO A 118 -5.26 -16.96 8.37
N ASP A 119 -5.68 -18.14 8.83
CA ASP A 119 -5.90 -19.31 7.95
C ASP A 119 -6.94 -19.02 6.86
N ALA A 120 -7.96 -18.21 7.15
CA ALA A 120 -8.99 -17.81 6.22
C ALA A 120 -8.52 -16.84 5.12
N VAL A 121 -7.31 -16.27 5.23
CA VAL A 121 -6.77 -15.31 4.27
C VAL A 121 -5.82 -16.02 3.30
N PRO A 122 -6.11 -16.08 1.99
CA PRO A 122 -5.18 -16.58 0.98
C PRO A 122 -3.88 -15.75 0.95
N SER A 123 -2.75 -16.38 0.63
CA SER A 123 -1.44 -15.69 0.60
C SER A 123 -1.43 -14.52 -0.37
N GLU A 124 -2.01 -14.68 -1.54
CA GLU A 124 -2.13 -13.61 -2.55
C GLU A 124 -2.95 -12.41 -2.07
N ARG A 125 -4.03 -12.64 -1.28
CA ARG A 125 -4.79 -11.55 -0.66
C ARG A 125 -4.04 -10.93 0.50
N ALA A 126 -3.28 -11.71 1.26
CA ALA A 126 -2.50 -11.22 2.39
C ALA A 126 -1.42 -10.19 1.99
N VAL A 127 -0.94 -10.17 0.74
CA VAL A 127 0.01 -9.14 0.26
C VAL A 127 -0.57 -7.72 0.37
N LEU A 128 -1.90 -7.58 0.37
CA LEU A 128 -2.57 -6.29 0.51
C LEU A 128 -2.48 -5.68 1.91
N ALA A 129 -1.96 -6.43 2.91
CA ALA A 129 -1.99 -6.02 4.32
C ALA A 129 -1.34 -4.65 4.56
N GLY A 130 -0.22 -4.34 3.91
CA GLY A 130 0.41 -3.01 4.05
C GLY A 130 -0.43 -1.87 3.48
N THR A 131 -1.21 -2.12 2.43
CA THR A 131 -2.14 -1.11 1.87
C THR A 131 -3.39 -0.98 2.73
N VAL A 132 -3.93 -2.10 3.22
CA VAL A 132 -5.08 -2.09 4.15
C VAL A 132 -4.70 -1.41 5.46
N GLU A 133 -3.48 -1.62 5.96
CA GLU A 133 -2.93 -0.91 7.11
C GLU A 133 -2.90 0.61 6.88
N THR A 134 -2.53 1.04 5.68
CA THR A 134 -2.56 2.46 5.29
C THR A 134 -4.00 3.02 5.32
N GLY A 135 -4.96 2.30 4.77
CA GLY A 135 -6.39 2.67 4.82
C GLY A 135 -6.92 2.75 6.24
N ILE A 136 -6.61 1.77 7.09
CA ILE A 136 -7.01 1.78 8.50
C ILE A 136 -6.44 3.00 9.23
N ASN A 137 -5.15 3.33 9.00
CA ASN A 137 -4.54 4.52 9.60
C ASN A 137 -5.25 5.81 9.16
N ALA A 138 -5.58 5.92 7.87
CA ALA A 138 -6.32 7.05 7.33
C ALA A 138 -7.71 7.20 7.98
N LEU A 139 -8.43 6.09 8.17
CA LEU A 139 -9.72 6.12 8.88
C LEU A 139 -9.55 6.48 10.36
N TRP A 140 -8.45 6.07 10.99
CA TRP A 140 -8.17 6.49 12.38
C TRP A 140 -7.84 7.98 12.49
N ASP A 141 -7.18 8.57 11.48
CA ASP A 141 -6.92 10.01 11.41
C ASP A 141 -8.21 10.79 11.12
N ALA A 142 -9.00 10.35 10.14
CA ALA A 142 -10.24 11.01 9.72
C ALA A 142 -11.37 10.89 10.73
N ALA A 143 -11.46 9.77 11.45
CA ALA A 143 -12.53 9.45 12.41
C ALA A 143 -13.95 9.65 11.84
N PRO A 144 -14.33 8.96 10.73
CA PRO A 144 -15.64 9.11 10.11
C PRO A 144 -16.77 8.82 11.09
N ARG A 145 -17.90 9.54 10.95
CA ARG A 145 -19.06 9.46 11.82
C ARG A 145 -20.30 8.92 11.11
N ILE A 146 -21.26 8.46 11.88
CA ILE A 146 -22.58 8.06 11.36
C ILE A 146 -23.20 9.26 10.63
N GLY A 147 -23.66 9.02 9.39
CA GLY A 147 -24.29 10.03 8.57
C GLY A 147 -23.32 10.94 7.78
N ASP A 148 -22.00 10.73 7.89
CA ASP A 148 -21.06 11.51 7.06
C ASP A 148 -21.27 11.25 5.56
N ARG A 149 -21.06 12.27 4.77
CA ARG A 149 -20.95 12.21 3.32
C ARG A 149 -19.47 12.19 2.98
N VAL A 150 -19.02 11.12 2.32
CA VAL A 150 -17.60 10.87 2.06
C VAL A 150 -17.33 10.76 0.57
N ALA A 151 -16.25 11.39 0.11
CA ALA A 151 -15.70 11.17 -1.21
C ALA A 151 -14.26 10.65 -1.12
N VAL A 152 -13.92 9.66 -1.96
CA VAL A 152 -12.56 9.16 -2.12
C VAL A 152 -12.10 9.51 -3.54
N VAL A 153 -11.11 10.39 -3.67
CA VAL A 153 -10.59 10.88 -4.96
C VAL A 153 -9.33 10.12 -5.34
N GLY A 154 -9.44 9.32 -6.39
CA GLY A 154 -8.44 8.37 -6.87
C GLY A 154 -8.80 6.92 -6.53
N ALA A 155 -9.30 6.16 -7.51
CA ALA A 155 -9.67 4.75 -7.41
C ALA A 155 -8.48 3.80 -7.67
N GLY A 156 -7.30 4.15 -7.16
CA GLY A 156 -6.11 3.30 -7.13
C GLY A 156 -6.14 2.36 -5.92
N MET A 157 -4.99 1.72 -5.64
CA MET A 157 -4.84 0.80 -4.50
C MET A 157 -5.32 1.41 -3.17
N VAL A 158 -4.79 2.56 -2.79
CA VAL A 158 -5.09 3.18 -1.48
C VAL A 158 -6.52 3.67 -1.44
N GLY A 159 -6.99 4.41 -2.45
CA GLY A 159 -8.36 4.92 -2.47
C GLY A 159 -9.41 3.82 -2.54
N GLY A 160 -9.17 2.79 -3.37
CA GLY A 160 -10.04 1.61 -3.40
C GLY A 160 -10.12 0.90 -2.05
N VAL A 161 -8.99 0.69 -1.38
CA VAL A 161 -8.96 0.09 -0.02
C VAL A 161 -9.72 0.95 1.00
N ILE A 162 -9.59 2.28 0.94
CA ILE A 162 -10.38 3.17 1.81
C ILE A 162 -11.87 3.02 1.51
N ALA A 163 -12.28 2.98 0.24
CA ALA A 163 -13.66 2.74 -0.14
C ALA A 163 -14.16 1.36 0.33
N ALA A 164 -13.35 0.31 0.18
CA ALA A 164 -13.65 -1.04 0.66
C ALA A 164 -13.87 -1.07 2.19
N LEU A 165 -13.05 -0.37 2.96
CA LEU A 165 -13.20 -0.28 4.41
C LEU A 165 -14.43 0.56 4.82
N LEU A 166 -14.75 1.60 4.05
CA LEU A 166 -15.86 2.52 4.34
C LEU A 166 -17.23 1.97 3.92
N ARG A 167 -17.32 1.01 2.98
CA ARG A 167 -18.60 0.52 2.44
C ARG A 167 -19.55 -0.02 3.51
N SER A 168 -19.01 -0.49 4.63
CA SER A 168 -19.80 -1.01 5.76
C SER A 168 -20.04 0.02 6.88
N PHE A 169 -19.54 1.26 6.72
CA PHE A 169 -19.86 2.33 7.66
C PHE A 169 -21.26 2.88 7.40
N PRO A 170 -21.98 3.29 8.44
CA PRO A 170 -23.30 3.90 8.30
C PRO A 170 -23.21 5.35 7.79
N LEU A 171 -22.70 5.54 6.58
CA LEU A 171 -22.55 6.83 5.90
C LEU A 171 -23.86 7.23 5.21
N ASP A 172 -24.11 8.53 5.10
CA ASP A 172 -25.19 9.06 4.27
C ASP A 172 -24.86 8.93 2.77
N ARG A 173 -23.56 9.09 2.45
CA ARG A 173 -23.07 8.93 1.07
C ARG A 173 -21.62 8.48 1.06
N LEU A 174 -21.30 7.51 0.20
CA LEU A 174 -19.94 7.17 -0.19
C LEU A 174 -19.84 7.23 -1.72
N GLN A 175 -18.85 7.96 -2.25
CA GLN A 175 -18.56 8.01 -3.67
C GLN A 175 -17.07 7.81 -3.93
N LEU A 176 -16.73 6.99 -4.91
CA LEU A 176 -15.39 6.79 -5.41
C LEU A 176 -15.21 7.62 -6.68
N VAL A 177 -14.23 8.51 -6.71
CA VAL A 177 -14.08 9.52 -7.78
C VAL A 177 -12.79 9.23 -8.56
N ASP A 178 -12.92 9.00 -9.86
CA ASP A 178 -11.75 8.79 -10.74
C ASP A 178 -12.05 9.27 -12.18
N VAL A 179 -11.00 9.61 -12.90
CA VAL A 179 -11.06 9.97 -14.33
C VAL A 179 -11.01 8.73 -15.22
N ASN A 180 -10.51 7.60 -14.72
CA ASN A 180 -10.34 6.37 -15.46
C ASN A 180 -11.60 5.49 -15.38
N PRO A 181 -12.37 5.33 -16.48
CA PRO A 181 -13.59 4.53 -16.47
C PRO A 181 -13.32 3.03 -16.23
N ALA A 182 -12.11 2.53 -16.50
CA ALA A 182 -11.74 1.15 -16.22
C ALA A 182 -11.80 0.80 -14.71
N ARG A 183 -11.88 1.81 -13.83
CA ARG A 183 -12.08 1.60 -12.39
C ARG A 183 -13.51 1.19 -12.02
N SER A 184 -14.44 1.14 -12.99
CA SER A 184 -15.79 0.66 -12.74
C SER A 184 -15.80 -0.78 -12.23
N SER A 185 -14.96 -1.67 -12.76
CA SER A 185 -14.87 -3.06 -12.29
C SER A 185 -14.55 -3.17 -10.79
N LEU A 186 -13.63 -2.33 -10.30
CA LEU A 186 -13.34 -2.25 -8.87
C LEU A 186 -14.53 -1.70 -8.09
N ALA A 187 -15.12 -0.60 -8.55
CA ALA A 187 -16.24 0.06 -7.88
C ALA A 187 -17.46 -0.88 -7.77
N ASP A 188 -17.76 -1.62 -8.85
CA ASP A 188 -18.84 -2.63 -8.90
C ASP A 188 -18.58 -3.77 -7.89
N ALA A 189 -17.32 -4.28 -7.84
CA ALA A 189 -16.94 -5.31 -6.87
C ALA A 189 -17.07 -4.83 -5.41
N LEU A 190 -16.84 -3.53 -5.16
CA LEU A 190 -16.97 -2.91 -3.83
C LEU A 190 -18.42 -2.51 -3.50
N ASP A 191 -19.35 -2.58 -4.43
CA ASP A 191 -20.70 -2.00 -4.33
C ASP A 191 -20.66 -0.50 -3.93
N VAL A 192 -19.75 0.26 -4.57
CA VAL A 192 -19.55 1.70 -4.36
C VAL A 192 -19.68 2.43 -5.69
N LYS A 193 -20.43 3.52 -5.72
CA LYS A 193 -20.63 4.30 -6.94
C LYS A 193 -19.30 4.95 -7.41
N LEU A 194 -18.84 4.57 -8.63
CA LEU A 194 -17.81 5.32 -9.33
C LEU A 194 -18.42 6.56 -9.98
N VAL A 195 -17.76 7.70 -9.82
CA VAL A 195 -18.21 8.98 -10.35
C VAL A 195 -17.04 9.71 -11.02
N HIS A 196 -17.28 10.28 -12.21
CA HIS A 196 -16.29 11.16 -12.81
C HIS A 196 -16.14 12.45 -11.97
N PRO A 197 -14.93 13.04 -11.83
CA PRO A 197 -14.74 14.24 -11.00
C PRO A 197 -15.71 15.39 -11.26
N ASN A 198 -16.13 15.59 -12.51
CA ASN A 198 -17.09 16.65 -12.87
C ASN A 198 -18.51 16.42 -12.31
N ASP A 199 -18.88 15.15 -12.11
CA ASP A 199 -20.21 14.71 -11.67
C ASP A 199 -20.25 14.38 -10.18
N ALA A 200 -19.08 14.46 -9.50
CA ALA A 200 -18.97 14.14 -8.09
C ALA A 200 -19.75 15.15 -7.24
N ALA A 201 -20.58 14.61 -6.35
CA ALA A 201 -21.39 15.43 -5.44
C ALA A 201 -20.50 16.17 -4.43
N ALA A 202 -20.71 17.47 -4.29
CA ALA A 202 -20.06 18.31 -3.28
C ALA A 202 -20.73 18.19 -1.89
N GLU A 203 -20.36 19.10 -0.99
CA GLU A 203 -20.83 19.16 0.39
C GLU A 203 -20.51 17.88 1.18
N ASN A 204 -19.30 17.31 0.99
CA ASN A 204 -18.84 16.18 1.79
C ASN A 204 -18.25 16.63 3.12
N ASP A 205 -18.47 15.82 4.15
CA ASP A 205 -17.92 16.03 5.49
C ASP A 205 -16.46 15.60 5.57
N LEU A 206 -16.09 14.58 4.75
CA LEU A 206 -14.74 14.08 4.59
C LEU A 206 -14.42 13.82 3.12
N VAL A 207 -13.20 14.17 2.71
CA VAL A 207 -12.65 13.78 1.41
C VAL A 207 -11.28 13.12 1.63
N PHE A 208 -11.09 11.92 1.08
CA PHE A 208 -9.78 11.26 1.03
C PHE A 208 -9.16 11.49 -0.36
N HIS A 209 -7.97 12.08 -0.39
CA HIS A 209 -7.24 12.26 -1.65
C HIS A 209 -6.12 11.24 -1.80
N CYS A 210 -6.20 10.44 -2.87
CA CYS A 210 -5.32 9.29 -3.14
C CYS A 210 -4.81 9.28 -4.59
N SER A 211 -5.06 10.33 -5.38
CA SER A 211 -4.77 10.33 -6.81
C SER A 211 -3.35 10.76 -7.17
N ALA A 212 -2.61 11.35 -6.23
CA ALA A 212 -1.29 11.96 -6.44
C ALA A 212 -1.26 12.96 -7.63
N SER A 213 -2.37 13.65 -7.90
CA SER A 213 -2.49 14.63 -8.98
C SER A 213 -2.90 16.00 -8.47
N GLU A 214 -2.35 17.07 -9.08
CA GLU A 214 -2.71 18.44 -8.75
C GLU A 214 -4.20 18.71 -9.00
N SER A 215 -4.75 18.20 -10.12
CA SER A 215 -6.16 18.36 -10.45
C SER A 215 -7.08 17.64 -9.45
N GLY A 216 -6.68 16.42 -9.02
CA GLY A 216 -7.40 15.65 -7.99
C GLY A 216 -7.39 16.39 -6.65
N LEU A 217 -6.26 16.94 -6.23
CA LEU A 217 -6.15 17.75 -5.00
C LEU A 217 -7.06 18.99 -5.06
N GLY A 218 -7.00 19.73 -6.16
CA GLY A 218 -7.86 20.90 -6.35
C GLY A 218 -9.35 20.53 -6.34
N ARG A 219 -9.72 19.42 -7.02
CA ARG A 219 -11.10 18.93 -7.01
C ARG A 219 -11.54 18.46 -5.62
N SER A 220 -10.66 17.78 -4.88
CA SER A 220 -10.94 17.34 -3.51
C SER A 220 -11.36 18.51 -2.60
N LEU A 221 -10.68 19.66 -2.68
CA LEU A 221 -11.06 20.84 -1.91
C LEU A 221 -12.44 21.41 -2.33
N GLN A 222 -12.78 21.34 -3.63
CA GLN A 222 -14.10 21.79 -4.12
C GLN A 222 -15.25 20.86 -3.69
N LEU A 223 -14.95 19.60 -3.37
CA LEU A 223 -15.95 18.62 -2.93
C LEU A 223 -16.29 18.72 -1.45
N LEU A 224 -15.49 19.45 -0.64
CA LEU A 224 -15.73 19.62 0.79
C LEU A 224 -16.93 20.52 1.09
N GLY A 225 -17.66 20.20 2.12
CA GLY A 225 -18.64 21.04 2.78
C GLY A 225 -17.98 22.12 3.65
N GLU A 226 -18.78 22.91 4.39
CA GLU A 226 -18.29 23.90 5.32
C GLU A 226 -17.64 23.22 6.54
N GLU A 227 -16.50 23.73 7.01
CA GLU A 227 -15.71 23.21 8.13
C GLU A 227 -15.22 21.75 7.94
N ALA A 228 -15.31 21.22 6.72
CA ALA A 228 -14.97 19.83 6.40
C ALA A 228 -13.47 19.59 6.21
N GLU A 229 -13.05 18.32 6.20
CA GLU A 229 -11.65 17.93 6.21
C GLU A 229 -11.26 17.10 4.98
N LEU A 230 -10.10 17.44 4.40
CA LEU A 230 -9.38 16.66 3.40
C LEU A 230 -8.29 15.85 4.08
N ILE A 231 -8.32 14.52 3.91
CA ILE A 231 -7.23 13.62 4.29
C ILE A 231 -6.35 13.37 3.07
N GLU A 232 -5.12 13.89 3.12
CA GLU A 232 -4.15 13.74 2.04
C GLU A 232 -3.28 12.50 2.29
N LEU A 233 -3.34 11.54 1.34
CA LEU A 233 -2.58 10.29 1.41
C LEU A 233 -1.55 10.15 0.29
N SER A 234 -1.54 11.10 -0.65
CA SER A 234 -0.67 10.99 -1.82
C SER A 234 0.78 11.31 -1.46
N TRP A 235 1.68 10.45 -1.91
CA TRP A 235 3.10 10.78 -1.96
C TRP A 235 3.46 11.25 -3.36
N TYR A 236 3.71 12.54 -3.50
CA TYR A 236 3.95 13.16 -4.81
C TYR A 236 5.40 12.98 -5.33
N GLY A 237 6.28 12.39 -4.51
CA GLY A 237 7.70 12.30 -4.86
C GLY A 237 8.32 13.68 -5.07
N MET A 238 8.95 13.90 -6.22
CA MET A 238 9.56 15.20 -6.58
C MET A 238 8.57 16.24 -7.10
N ASN A 239 7.29 15.90 -7.30
CA ASN A 239 6.30 16.83 -7.77
C ASN A 239 5.84 17.79 -6.65
N GLN A 240 5.57 19.04 -7.00
CA GLN A 240 5.10 20.09 -6.09
C GLN A 240 3.73 20.60 -6.58
N PRO A 241 2.62 19.96 -6.19
CA PRO A 241 1.30 20.35 -6.65
C PRO A 241 0.90 21.73 -6.09
N ARG A 242 0.22 22.52 -6.90
CA ARG A 242 -0.39 23.75 -6.45
C ARG A 242 -1.66 23.48 -5.65
N VAL A 243 -1.85 24.22 -4.55
CA VAL A 243 -3.02 24.08 -3.68
C VAL A 243 -3.84 25.38 -3.77
N PRO A 244 -5.11 25.33 -4.24
CA PRO A 244 -5.92 26.53 -4.47
C PRO A 244 -6.53 27.07 -3.15
N LEU A 245 -5.72 27.63 -2.26
CA LEU A 245 -6.16 28.16 -0.96
C LEU A 245 -6.90 29.50 -1.06
N GLY A 246 -6.83 30.17 -2.21
CA GLY A 246 -7.50 31.48 -2.46
C GLY A 246 -9.00 31.37 -2.75
N ALA A 247 -9.55 30.19 -2.97
CA ALA A 247 -10.97 29.98 -3.24
C ALA A 247 -11.78 29.79 -1.93
N ALA A 248 -12.53 28.69 -1.84
CA ALA A 248 -13.38 28.40 -0.68
C ALA A 248 -12.63 27.99 0.59
N PHE A 249 -11.34 27.65 0.49
CA PHE A 249 -10.58 27.10 1.62
C PHE A 249 -10.68 27.96 2.88
N HIS A 250 -10.38 29.27 2.75
CA HIS A 250 -10.42 30.18 3.90
C HIS A 250 -11.84 30.48 4.36
N SER A 251 -12.73 30.83 3.42
CA SER A 251 -14.10 31.27 3.75
C SER A 251 -14.96 30.17 4.34
N ARG A 252 -14.73 28.91 3.95
CA ARG A 252 -15.45 27.73 4.44
C ARG A 252 -14.71 27.00 5.58
N ARG A 253 -13.58 27.57 6.05
CA ARG A 253 -12.78 27.04 7.18
C ARG A 253 -12.36 25.59 6.99
N LEU A 254 -11.92 25.22 5.77
CA LEU A 254 -11.54 23.86 5.43
C LEU A 254 -10.21 23.46 6.08
N THR A 255 -10.03 22.16 6.30
CA THR A 255 -8.80 21.58 6.83
C THR A 255 -8.16 20.64 5.81
N ILE A 256 -6.82 20.66 5.71
CA ILE A 256 -6.03 19.63 5.02
C ILE A 256 -5.16 18.94 6.07
N ARG A 257 -5.28 17.62 6.19
CA ARG A 257 -4.46 16.79 7.08
C ARG A 257 -3.77 15.71 6.31
N ALA A 258 -2.44 15.59 6.45
CA ALA A 258 -1.70 14.46 5.93
C ALA A 258 -1.92 13.22 6.81
N SER A 259 -2.12 12.06 6.19
CA SER A 259 -2.11 10.76 6.85
C SER A 259 -0.99 9.90 6.26
N GLN A 260 -0.08 9.42 7.11
CA GLN A 260 1.09 8.65 6.71
C GLN A 260 1.25 7.42 7.62
N VAL A 261 1.34 6.24 7.02
CA VAL A 261 1.28 4.93 7.70
C VAL A 261 2.46 4.64 8.64
N GLY A 262 3.62 5.28 8.47
CA GLY A 262 4.80 5.08 9.34
C GLY A 262 4.55 5.46 10.80
N ALA A 263 3.53 6.30 11.07
CA ALA A 263 3.11 6.63 12.42
C ALA A 263 1.64 6.22 12.65
N VAL A 264 1.36 5.62 13.80
CA VAL A 264 -0.03 5.36 14.20
C VAL A 264 -0.75 6.69 14.40
N ALA A 265 -1.96 6.80 13.88
CA ALA A 265 -2.81 7.99 14.01
C ALA A 265 -2.84 8.53 15.45
N ALA A 266 -2.77 9.86 15.59
CA ALA A 266 -2.65 10.51 16.90
C ALA A 266 -3.77 10.10 17.89
N SER A 267 -4.98 9.90 17.37
CA SER A 267 -6.16 9.46 18.13
C SER A 267 -6.05 8.03 18.68
N ARG A 268 -5.09 7.22 18.19
CA ARG A 268 -4.96 5.79 18.54
C ARG A 268 -3.61 5.42 19.15
N ARG A 269 -2.53 6.19 18.93
CA ARG A 269 -1.16 5.83 19.33
C ARG A 269 -0.93 5.55 20.80
N ALA A 270 -1.77 6.08 21.67
CA ALA A 270 -1.71 5.78 23.11
C ALA A 270 -2.19 4.37 23.48
N ARG A 271 -2.90 3.67 22.55
CA ARG A 271 -3.60 2.40 22.83
C ARG A 271 -3.37 1.35 21.73
N ARG A 272 -2.68 1.69 20.67
CA ARG A 272 -2.43 0.81 19.51
C ARG A 272 -1.01 0.99 19.03
N THR A 273 -0.38 -0.12 18.69
CA THR A 273 0.93 -0.18 18.06
C THR A 273 0.78 -0.34 16.54
N THR A 274 1.88 -0.23 15.79
CA THR A 274 1.94 -0.60 14.37
C THR A 274 1.61 -2.08 14.18
N SER A 275 2.09 -2.97 15.05
CA SER A 275 1.78 -4.40 14.99
C SER A 275 0.28 -4.70 15.20
N ASP A 276 -0.40 -3.99 16.14
CA ASP A 276 -1.85 -4.12 16.32
C ASP A 276 -2.62 -3.69 15.06
N ARG A 277 -2.16 -2.63 14.39
CA ARG A 277 -2.77 -2.12 13.17
C ARG A 277 -2.57 -3.08 12.01
N LEU A 278 -1.38 -3.63 11.84
CA LEU A 278 -1.08 -4.63 10.79
C LEU A 278 -1.87 -5.93 11.02
N ALA A 279 -1.95 -6.40 12.26
CA ALA A 279 -2.79 -7.55 12.60
C ALA A 279 -4.28 -7.30 12.33
N LEU A 280 -4.77 -6.06 12.55
CA LEU A 280 -6.12 -5.67 12.17
C LEU A 280 -6.30 -5.67 10.64
N ALA A 281 -5.31 -5.18 9.89
CA ALA A 281 -5.32 -5.19 8.43
C ALA A 281 -5.44 -6.61 7.88
N LEU A 282 -4.65 -7.55 8.41
CA LEU A 282 -4.74 -8.96 8.00
C LEU A 282 -6.12 -9.59 8.31
N ARG A 283 -6.71 -9.30 9.47
CA ARG A 283 -8.08 -9.76 9.75
C ARG A 283 -9.13 -9.15 8.82
N SER A 284 -8.96 -7.88 8.44
CA SER A 284 -9.87 -7.24 7.48
C SER A 284 -9.83 -7.92 6.11
N LEU A 285 -8.72 -8.56 5.77
CA LEU A 285 -8.54 -9.32 4.52
C LEU A 285 -9.23 -10.71 4.53
N GLU A 286 -9.93 -11.10 5.59
CA GLU A 286 -10.84 -12.25 5.57
C GLU A 286 -12.01 -12.00 4.61
N ASP A 287 -12.35 -10.75 4.35
CA ASP A 287 -13.37 -10.36 3.39
C ASP A 287 -12.88 -10.60 1.95
N PRO A 288 -13.57 -11.44 1.15
CA PRO A 288 -13.15 -11.77 -0.20
C PRO A 288 -13.25 -10.59 -1.19
N VAL A 289 -13.90 -9.50 -0.82
CA VAL A 289 -13.98 -8.28 -1.66
C VAL A 289 -12.59 -7.75 -2.05
N PHE A 290 -11.59 -8.00 -1.22
CA PHE A 290 -10.22 -7.57 -1.48
C PHE A 290 -9.55 -8.32 -2.64
N ASP A 291 -10.10 -9.43 -3.13
CA ASP A 291 -9.60 -10.10 -4.34
C ASP A 291 -9.69 -9.19 -5.58
N ALA A 292 -10.65 -8.26 -5.60
CA ALA A 292 -10.79 -7.28 -6.68
C ALA A 292 -9.56 -6.35 -6.86
N PHE A 293 -8.66 -6.31 -5.89
CA PHE A 293 -7.43 -5.53 -5.97
C PHE A 293 -6.28 -6.26 -6.65
N ILE A 294 -6.35 -7.58 -6.79
CA ILE A 294 -5.32 -8.39 -7.45
C ILE A 294 -5.59 -8.36 -8.95
N THR A 295 -4.77 -7.60 -9.68
CA THR A 295 -4.99 -7.35 -11.11
C THR A 295 -4.08 -8.13 -12.03
N GLY A 296 -3.15 -8.91 -11.46
CA GLY A 296 -2.28 -9.77 -12.25
C GLY A 296 -1.25 -10.50 -11.42
N HIS A 297 -0.63 -11.50 -12.04
CA HIS A 297 0.44 -12.32 -11.50
C HIS A 297 1.66 -12.31 -12.42
N ALA A 298 2.85 -12.40 -11.86
CA ALA A 298 4.08 -12.60 -12.60
C ALA A 298 5.09 -13.42 -11.78
N PRO A 299 5.89 -14.28 -12.41
CA PRO A 299 6.92 -15.03 -11.67
C PRO A 299 8.04 -14.08 -11.22
N PHE A 300 8.65 -14.37 -10.08
CA PHE A 300 9.74 -13.57 -9.50
C PHE A 300 10.90 -13.35 -10.48
N GLY A 301 11.23 -14.38 -11.29
CA GLY A 301 12.25 -14.25 -12.34
C GLY A 301 11.98 -13.16 -13.38
N ALA A 302 10.73 -12.79 -13.60
CA ALA A 302 10.32 -11.74 -14.54
C ALA A 302 10.12 -10.36 -13.87
N LEU A 303 10.41 -10.22 -12.56
CA LEU A 303 10.14 -8.97 -11.82
C LEU A 303 10.79 -7.72 -12.45
N PRO A 304 12.04 -7.74 -12.97
CA PRO A 304 12.60 -6.57 -13.64
C PRO A 304 11.77 -6.08 -14.83
N GLN A 305 11.30 -6.99 -15.67
CA GLN A 305 10.46 -6.69 -16.84
C GLN A 305 9.05 -6.26 -16.41
N THR A 306 8.52 -6.89 -15.35
CA THR A 306 7.21 -6.54 -14.79
C THR A 306 7.20 -5.11 -14.25
N MET A 307 8.24 -4.70 -13.51
CA MET A 307 8.37 -3.33 -12.99
C MET A 307 8.38 -2.30 -14.13
N GLU A 308 9.15 -2.54 -15.19
CA GLU A 308 9.21 -1.64 -16.34
C GLU A 308 7.87 -1.63 -17.11
N SER A 309 7.20 -2.77 -17.24
CA SER A 309 5.87 -2.85 -17.87
C SER A 309 4.82 -2.06 -17.09
N ILE A 310 4.79 -2.20 -15.76
CA ILE A 310 3.85 -1.46 -14.89
C ILE A 310 4.15 0.05 -14.97
N PHE A 311 5.42 0.44 -15.00
CA PHE A 311 5.81 1.85 -15.12
C PHE A 311 5.28 2.47 -16.41
N ASN A 312 5.41 1.77 -17.55
CA ASN A 312 5.02 2.29 -18.85
C ASN A 312 3.53 2.14 -19.17
N HIS A 313 2.90 1.04 -18.73
CA HIS A 313 1.56 0.64 -19.19
C HIS A 313 0.59 0.28 -18.05
N GLY A 314 0.97 0.43 -16.80
CA GLY A 314 0.21 -0.05 -15.64
C GLY A 314 -0.98 0.83 -15.24
N ALA A 315 -1.60 1.61 -16.15
CA ALA A 315 -2.70 2.50 -15.79
C ALA A 315 -3.88 1.76 -15.12
N GLU A 316 -4.11 0.50 -15.47
CA GLU A 316 -5.18 -0.33 -14.91
C GLU A 316 -4.70 -1.19 -13.72
N THR A 317 -3.39 -1.35 -13.52
CA THR A 317 -2.83 -2.15 -12.45
C THR A 317 -3.18 -1.56 -11.08
N LEU A 318 -3.71 -2.40 -10.19
CA LEU A 318 -3.83 -2.13 -8.76
C LEU A 318 -2.70 -2.82 -8.02
N CYS A 319 -2.85 -4.12 -7.69
CA CYS A 319 -1.80 -4.95 -7.13
C CYS A 319 -1.35 -5.99 -8.15
N GLN A 320 -0.07 -5.98 -8.50
CA GLN A 320 0.58 -7.08 -9.22
C GLN A 320 1.19 -8.01 -8.19
N VAL A 321 0.73 -9.25 -8.15
CA VAL A 321 1.32 -10.31 -7.31
C VAL A 321 2.55 -10.89 -8.02
N ILE A 322 3.61 -11.08 -7.27
CA ILE A 322 4.83 -11.74 -7.71
C ILE A 322 4.91 -13.09 -7.03
N ASP A 323 4.92 -14.15 -7.82
CA ASP A 323 4.93 -15.54 -7.36
C ASP A 323 6.37 -16.05 -7.28
N TYR A 324 6.71 -16.70 -6.17
CA TYR A 324 8.04 -17.29 -5.95
C TYR A 324 7.96 -18.80 -6.15
N PRO A 325 9.00 -19.42 -6.74
CA PRO A 325 8.98 -20.87 -7.01
C PRO A 325 8.86 -21.66 -5.71
N GLY A 326 8.04 -22.73 -5.74
CA GLY A 326 7.92 -23.69 -4.65
C GLY A 326 9.16 -24.59 -4.53
N GLU A 327 9.28 -25.35 -3.43
CA GLU A 327 10.41 -26.27 -3.19
C GLU A 327 10.67 -27.32 -4.30
N LYS A 328 9.72 -27.51 -5.23
CA LYS A 328 9.81 -28.56 -6.27
C LYS A 328 10.33 -28.09 -7.64
N GLU A 329 10.69 -26.81 -7.79
CA GLU A 329 11.08 -26.24 -9.08
C GLU A 329 12.55 -25.82 -9.19
N TYR A 330 13.42 -26.37 -8.29
CA TYR A 330 14.89 -26.18 -8.34
C TYR A 330 15.62 -27.48 -8.62
#